data_14608b6627523d4547e856838ae39898
#
_entry.id   14608b6627523d4547e856838ae39898
#
_cell.length_a   1.000
_cell.length_b   1.000
_cell.length_c   1.000
_cell.angle_alpha   90.00
_cell.angle_beta   90.00
_cell.angle_gamma   90.00
#
_symmetry.space_group_name_H-M   'P 1'
#
loop_
_entity.id
_entity.type
_entity.pdbx_description
1 polymer ?
#
loop_
_entity_poly.entity_id
_entity_poly.type
_entity_poly.pdbx_seq_one_letter_code
_entity_poly.pdbx_strand_id
1 'polypeptide(L)'
;HHTATWDKMYDIIDFWASKGVDGFRCDMVELVPPQFFKWLISKVKEKYPHLIFVAEVYKKDLYRQYIREVGFDLLYDKSGLYDTLRAITDKSVNDNGMPVELWQSTQGITRNWQYLSDLQPHMLNFLENHDEQRFASEFFGKQAQKTLAPLFVSLYLNTAPFMIYFGEEVGECGMDEEGFSGRDGRTTIFDWWSVGSIRRLRKVIHSGEYKELKRSRLVKAGLKESEADIFIRFTQAVRFASNDPAITKGTTYDLCYCNASADGFNKDRHFVFLRDFEEHTLLVAVNFSDCTSTMKLSIPEHAFEWMEIPQTAALNTATVINVTVPPMDGAI
;
A
#
# COMPACT_ATOMS: atom_id res chain seq x y z
N HIS A 1 4.46 36.41 -4.19
CA HIS A 1 3.83 37.49 -3.44
C HIS A 1 2.85 36.91 -2.44
N HIS A 2 3.05 37.20 -1.14
CA HIS A 2 2.11 36.89 -0.09
C HIS A 2 0.81 37.70 -0.32
N THR A 3 -0.34 37.04 -0.20
CA THR A 3 -1.66 37.66 -0.42
C THR A 3 -2.55 37.46 0.81
N ALA A 4 -3.60 38.28 0.94
CA ALA A 4 -4.59 38.12 1.98
C ALA A 4 -5.26 36.73 1.97
N THR A 5 -5.28 36.04 0.83
CA THR A 5 -5.77 34.66 0.71
C THR A 5 -4.90 33.69 1.52
N TRP A 6 -3.57 33.88 1.53
CA TRP A 6 -2.67 33.05 2.33
C TRP A 6 -2.98 33.17 3.83
N ASP A 7 -3.20 34.38 4.31
CA ASP A 7 -3.55 34.63 5.71
C ASP A 7 -4.89 33.96 6.06
N LYS A 8 -5.89 34.05 5.18
CA LYS A 8 -7.17 33.36 5.38
C LYS A 8 -7.04 31.85 5.38
N MET A 9 -6.22 31.26 4.54
CA MET A 9 -5.94 29.83 4.56
C MET A 9 -5.23 29.42 5.85
N TYR A 10 -4.28 30.24 6.34
CA TYR A 10 -3.68 30.01 7.64
C TYR A 10 -4.72 30.04 8.77
N ASP A 11 -5.62 31.03 8.79
CA ASP A 11 -6.70 31.14 9.80
C ASP A 11 -7.56 29.86 9.81
N ILE A 12 -7.88 29.29 8.64
CA ILE A 12 -8.65 28.04 8.51
C ILE A 12 -7.88 26.86 9.10
N ILE A 13 -6.61 26.72 8.78
CA ILE A 13 -5.75 25.65 9.29
C ILE A 13 -5.57 25.79 10.82
N ASP A 14 -5.31 27.01 11.30
CA ASP A 14 -5.18 27.31 12.74
C ASP A 14 -6.47 26.99 13.51
N PHE A 15 -7.62 27.32 12.92
CA PHE A 15 -8.92 26.99 13.51
C PHE A 15 -9.08 25.48 13.72
N TRP A 16 -8.84 24.67 12.68
CA TRP A 16 -8.98 23.22 12.79
C TRP A 16 -7.91 22.59 13.66
N ALA A 17 -6.67 23.06 13.56
CA ALA A 17 -5.58 22.62 14.44
C ALA A 17 -5.91 22.85 15.92
N SER A 18 -6.52 24.01 16.24
CA SER A 18 -6.99 24.33 17.61
C SER A 18 -8.10 23.41 18.12
N LYS A 19 -8.76 22.66 17.22
CA LYS A 19 -9.78 21.64 17.57
C LYS A 19 -9.18 20.27 17.83
N GLY A 20 -7.86 20.10 17.68
CA GLY A 20 -7.14 18.87 18.00
C GLY A 20 -7.09 17.87 16.86
N VAL A 21 -7.13 18.29 15.59
CA VAL A 21 -6.79 17.41 14.45
C VAL A 21 -5.29 17.15 14.45
N ASP A 22 -4.89 15.95 13.99
CA ASP A 22 -3.49 15.52 13.97
C ASP A 22 -2.78 15.90 12.66
N GLY A 23 -3.51 16.32 11.63
CA GLY A 23 -2.92 16.71 10.36
C GLY A 23 -3.93 17.06 9.29
N PHE A 24 -3.42 17.35 8.10
CA PHE A 24 -4.20 17.79 6.94
C PHE A 24 -3.77 17.05 5.67
N ARG A 25 -4.72 16.53 4.93
CA ARG A 25 -4.52 16.10 3.55
C ARG A 25 -4.82 17.29 2.64
N CYS A 26 -3.85 17.66 1.82
CA CYS A 26 -3.93 18.76 0.89
C CYS A 26 -4.18 18.23 -0.52
N ASP A 27 -5.30 18.66 -1.09
CA ASP A 27 -5.78 18.30 -2.41
C ASP A 27 -4.99 19.02 -3.51
N MET A 28 -4.67 18.31 -4.60
CA MET A 28 -4.12 18.87 -5.84
C MET A 28 -2.99 19.89 -5.63
N VAL A 29 -2.05 19.62 -4.71
CA VAL A 29 -1.04 20.61 -4.29
C VAL A 29 -0.14 21.10 -5.42
N GLU A 30 0.06 20.30 -6.46
CA GLU A 30 0.87 20.68 -7.63
C GLU A 30 0.25 21.78 -8.51
N LEU A 31 -1.04 22.09 -8.29
CA LEU A 31 -1.74 23.20 -8.96
C LEU A 31 -1.68 24.51 -8.16
N VAL A 32 -1.12 24.47 -6.96
CA VAL A 32 -0.96 25.61 -6.06
C VAL A 32 0.53 25.97 -5.97
N PRO A 33 0.90 27.26 -5.96
CA PRO A 33 2.30 27.64 -5.85
C PRO A 33 3.00 27.00 -4.65
N PRO A 34 4.11 26.26 -4.82
CA PRO A 34 4.79 25.56 -3.73
C PRO A 34 5.27 26.50 -2.61
N GLN A 35 5.53 27.78 -2.93
CA GLN A 35 5.88 28.82 -1.97
C GLN A 35 4.78 29.08 -0.95
N PHE A 36 3.50 28.93 -1.34
CA PHE A 36 2.37 29.01 -0.42
C PHE A 36 2.43 27.91 0.63
N PHE A 37 2.56 26.65 0.20
CA PHE A 37 2.63 25.54 1.14
C PHE A 37 3.87 25.59 2.03
N LYS A 38 5.03 25.97 1.46
CA LYS A 38 6.25 26.16 2.27
C LYS A 38 6.04 27.17 3.40
N TRP A 39 5.44 28.31 3.09
CA TRP A 39 5.10 29.33 4.08
C TRP A 39 4.07 28.84 5.09
N LEU A 40 2.96 28.23 4.61
CA LEU A 40 1.88 27.76 5.43
C LEU A 40 2.33 26.70 6.44
N ILE A 41 3.00 25.65 5.95
CA ILE A 41 3.47 24.53 6.76
C ILE A 41 4.47 25.01 7.80
N SER A 42 5.45 25.85 7.41
CA SER A 42 6.40 26.42 8.37
C SER A 42 5.69 27.20 9.48
N LYS A 43 4.79 28.11 9.12
CA LYS A 43 4.07 28.95 10.07
C LYS A 43 3.14 28.14 10.99
N VAL A 44 2.48 27.11 10.47
CA VAL A 44 1.62 26.23 11.27
C VAL A 44 2.43 25.38 12.23
N LYS A 45 3.56 24.82 11.78
CA LYS A 45 4.42 23.96 12.61
C LYS A 45 5.16 24.73 13.71
N GLU A 46 5.35 26.04 13.59
CA GLU A 46 5.81 26.89 14.70
C GLU A 46 4.89 26.81 15.92
N LYS A 47 3.58 26.75 15.69
CA LYS A 47 2.56 26.68 16.74
C LYS A 47 2.15 25.24 17.06
N TYR A 48 2.09 24.36 16.05
CA TYR A 48 1.62 22.97 16.16
C TYR A 48 2.65 22.01 15.52
N PRO A 49 3.81 21.78 16.18
CA PRO A 49 4.91 21.01 15.60
C PRO A 49 4.59 19.53 15.35
N HIS A 50 3.54 18.99 15.96
CA HIS A 50 3.09 17.60 15.82
C HIS A 50 2.22 17.35 14.60
N LEU A 51 1.72 18.39 13.92
CA LEU A 51 0.82 18.23 12.79
C LEU A 51 1.52 17.62 11.58
N ILE A 52 0.83 16.70 10.94
CA ILE A 52 1.27 16.01 9.72
C ILE A 52 0.57 16.60 8.51
N PHE A 53 1.33 16.89 7.45
CA PHE A 53 0.80 17.36 6.17
C PHE A 53 1.00 16.28 5.11
N VAL A 54 -0.09 15.82 4.52
CA VAL A 54 -0.13 14.82 3.45
C VAL A 54 -0.48 15.53 2.14
N ALA A 55 0.35 15.39 1.11
CA ALA A 55 0.10 16.00 -0.18
C ALA A 55 -0.36 14.99 -1.24
N GLU A 56 -1.34 15.39 -2.03
CA GLU A 56 -1.67 14.74 -3.28
C GLU A 56 -0.83 15.34 -4.40
N VAL A 57 0.16 14.57 -4.88
CA VAL A 57 1.06 14.94 -5.98
C VAL A 57 1.13 13.78 -6.96
N TYR A 58 0.86 14.03 -8.23
CA TYR A 58 0.90 13.00 -9.28
C TYR A 58 2.20 13.03 -10.09
N LYS A 59 2.87 14.18 -10.16
CA LYS A 59 4.15 14.31 -10.87
C LYS A 59 5.30 13.81 -10.00
N LYS A 60 5.82 12.64 -10.33
CA LYS A 60 6.90 11.98 -9.57
C LYS A 60 8.17 12.82 -9.47
N ASP A 61 8.50 13.60 -10.49
CA ASP A 61 9.64 14.52 -10.51
C ASP A 61 9.54 15.65 -9.48
N LEU A 62 8.34 15.94 -8.97
CA LEU A 62 8.11 16.91 -7.92
C LEU A 62 8.18 16.32 -6.50
N TYR A 63 8.19 14.99 -6.32
CA TYR A 63 8.15 14.37 -5.00
C TYR A 63 9.24 14.89 -4.06
N ARG A 64 10.48 14.95 -4.55
CA ARG A 64 11.62 15.45 -3.77
C ARG A 64 11.46 16.90 -3.36
N GLN A 65 10.95 17.75 -4.24
CA GLN A 65 10.69 19.16 -3.94
C GLN A 65 9.66 19.30 -2.81
N TYR A 66 8.53 18.59 -2.91
CA TYR A 66 7.46 18.72 -1.92
C TYR A 66 7.86 18.19 -0.54
N ILE A 67 8.66 17.14 -0.46
CA ILE A 67 9.19 16.63 0.81
C ILE A 67 10.33 17.52 1.34
N ARG A 68 11.37 17.77 0.54
CA ARG A 68 12.63 18.35 1.04
C ARG A 68 12.63 19.87 1.08
N GLU A 69 11.89 20.54 0.21
CA GLU A 69 11.92 22.00 0.10
C GLU A 69 10.64 22.65 0.61
N VAL A 70 9.48 22.07 0.34
CA VAL A 70 8.17 22.58 0.75
C VAL A 70 7.83 22.17 2.18
N GLY A 71 8.18 20.94 2.60
CA GLY A 71 8.07 20.49 3.97
C GLY A 71 6.84 19.64 4.27
N PHE A 72 6.23 19.00 3.27
CA PHE A 72 5.24 17.96 3.49
C PHE A 72 5.88 16.75 4.18
N ASP A 73 5.13 16.10 5.05
CA ASP A 73 5.59 14.92 5.77
C ASP A 73 5.38 13.65 4.93
N LEU A 74 4.27 13.58 4.20
CA LEU A 74 3.88 12.44 3.37
C LEU A 74 3.33 12.88 2.03
N LEU A 75 3.55 12.04 1.01
CA LEU A 75 2.92 12.15 -0.32
C LEU A 75 2.20 10.86 -0.66
N TYR A 76 1.08 10.93 -1.37
CA TYR A 76 0.48 9.74 -2.00
C TYR A 76 1.43 9.16 -3.05
N ASP A 77 1.73 7.87 -2.98
CA ASP A 77 2.44 7.17 -4.06
C ASP A 77 1.48 6.66 -5.14
N LYS A 78 0.69 7.60 -5.70
CA LYS A 78 -0.32 7.30 -6.73
C LYS A 78 0.34 6.88 -8.04
N SER A 79 1.18 7.75 -8.60
CA SER A 79 1.82 7.52 -9.90
C SER A 79 3.05 6.61 -9.84
N GLY A 80 3.43 6.18 -8.65
CA GLY A 80 4.50 5.21 -8.42
C GLY A 80 3.96 3.83 -8.11
N LEU A 81 3.83 3.51 -6.81
CA LEU A 81 3.47 2.16 -6.39
C LEU A 81 2.04 1.79 -6.76
N TYR A 82 1.05 2.68 -6.50
CA TYR A 82 -0.36 2.38 -6.79
C TYR A 82 -0.57 2.04 -8.27
N ASP A 83 -0.16 2.90 -9.20
CA ASP A 83 -0.34 2.67 -10.63
C ASP A 83 0.40 1.41 -11.12
N THR A 84 1.59 1.13 -10.55
CA THR A 84 2.33 -0.09 -10.83
C THR A 84 1.57 -1.34 -10.38
N LEU A 85 1.08 -1.36 -9.14
CA LEU A 85 0.33 -2.49 -8.60
C LEU A 85 -0.98 -2.71 -9.35
N ARG A 86 -1.67 -1.63 -9.70
CA ARG A 86 -2.88 -1.68 -10.52
C ARG A 86 -2.60 -2.31 -11.89
N ALA A 87 -1.56 -1.86 -12.58
CA ALA A 87 -1.19 -2.38 -13.90
C ALA A 87 -0.81 -3.86 -13.87
N ILE A 88 -0.12 -4.32 -12.82
CA ILE A 88 0.23 -5.73 -12.64
C ILE A 88 -1.01 -6.59 -12.38
N THR A 89 -1.97 -6.06 -11.63
CA THR A 89 -3.18 -6.77 -11.21
C THR A 89 -4.23 -6.81 -12.32
N ASP A 90 -4.43 -5.70 -13.04
CA ASP A 90 -5.39 -5.59 -14.13
C ASP A 90 -4.81 -6.18 -15.41
N LYS A 91 -4.98 -7.51 -15.56
CA LYS A 91 -4.55 -8.25 -16.74
C LYS A 91 -5.43 -8.06 -17.96
N SER A 92 -6.55 -7.33 -17.84
CA SER A 92 -7.55 -7.20 -18.91
C SER A 92 -6.98 -6.59 -20.20
N VAL A 93 -5.84 -5.93 -20.11
CA VAL A 93 -5.12 -5.34 -21.25
C VAL A 93 -4.25 -6.37 -22.00
N ASN A 94 -3.96 -7.56 -21.42
CA ASN A 94 -2.99 -8.51 -21.99
C ASN A 94 -3.47 -9.98 -22.11
N ASP A 95 -4.75 -10.27 -21.93
CA ASP A 95 -5.29 -11.64 -22.11
C ASP A 95 -5.25 -12.13 -23.59
N ASN A 96 -4.69 -11.33 -24.50
CA ASN A 96 -4.59 -11.63 -25.93
C ASN A 96 -3.26 -12.29 -26.35
N GLY A 97 -2.48 -12.84 -25.39
CA GLY A 97 -1.22 -13.50 -25.71
C GLY A 97 -0.07 -12.56 -26.12
N MET A 98 -0.25 -11.26 -25.93
CA MET A 98 0.82 -10.29 -26.15
C MET A 98 1.88 -10.39 -25.04
N PRO A 99 3.16 -10.09 -25.31
CA PRO A 99 4.17 -10.01 -24.27
C PRO A 99 3.75 -9.05 -23.16
N VAL A 100 4.02 -9.41 -21.90
CA VAL A 100 3.78 -8.52 -20.75
C VAL A 100 4.62 -7.27 -20.94
N GLU A 101 3.94 -6.14 -21.04
CA GLU A 101 4.63 -4.85 -21.09
C GLU A 101 5.38 -4.60 -19.78
N LEU A 102 6.51 -3.93 -19.87
CA LEU A 102 7.40 -3.74 -18.73
C LEU A 102 6.71 -2.97 -17.55
N TRP A 103 5.76 -2.12 -17.86
CA TRP A 103 4.95 -1.40 -16.87
C TRP A 103 3.87 -2.28 -16.19
N GLN A 104 3.57 -3.48 -16.72
CA GLN A 104 2.66 -4.48 -16.14
C GLN A 104 3.41 -5.61 -15.45
N SER A 105 4.72 -5.51 -15.37
CA SER A 105 5.61 -6.47 -14.72
C SER A 105 5.92 -6.06 -13.28
N THR A 106 6.11 -7.04 -12.39
CA THR A 106 6.60 -6.82 -11.03
C THR A 106 7.96 -6.10 -10.98
N GLN A 107 8.73 -6.12 -12.08
CA GLN A 107 9.95 -5.33 -12.23
C GLN A 107 9.68 -3.80 -12.08
N GLY A 108 8.42 -3.36 -12.31
CA GLY A 108 7.98 -2.00 -12.04
C GLY A 108 8.05 -1.63 -10.57
N ILE A 109 7.84 -2.59 -9.67
CA ILE A 109 7.94 -2.38 -8.21
C ILE A 109 9.39 -2.05 -7.84
N THR A 110 10.36 -2.86 -8.28
CA THR A 110 11.79 -2.60 -8.09
C THR A 110 12.19 -1.21 -8.61
N ARG A 111 11.75 -0.85 -9.82
CA ARG A 111 12.08 0.46 -10.41
C ARG A 111 11.49 1.62 -9.63
N ASN A 112 10.25 1.52 -9.16
CA ASN A 112 9.65 2.55 -8.32
C ASN A 112 10.37 2.65 -6.98
N TRP A 113 10.69 1.52 -6.36
CA TRP A 113 11.44 1.45 -5.11
C TRP A 113 12.81 2.13 -5.22
N GLN A 114 13.57 1.84 -6.29
CA GLN A 114 14.85 2.47 -6.56
C GLN A 114 14.71 3.97 -6.85
N TYR A 115 13.70 4.36 -7.63
CA TYR A 115 13.42 5.77 -7.94
C TYR A 115 13.16 6.61 -6.69
N LEU A 116 12.36 6.08 -5.76
CA LEU A 116 12.04 6.77 -4.50
C LEU A 116 13.24 6.90 -3.57
N SER A 117 14.13 5.91 -3.53
CA SER A 117 15.36 5.94 -2.70
C SER A 117 15.05 6.37 -1.26
N ASP A 118 15.64 7.48 -0.79
CA ASP A 118 15.46 8.06 0.54
C ASP A 118 14.07 8.69 0.79
N LEU A 119 13.23 8.79 -0.23
CA LEU A 119 11.85 9.28 -0.09
C LEU A 119 10.86 8.18 0.35
N GLN A 120 11.24 6.91 0.32
CA GLN A 120 10.33 5.80 0.62
C GLN A 120 9.54 5.96 1.94
N PRO A 121 10.17 6.37 3.07
CA PRO A 121 9.44 6.54 4.33
C PRO A 121 8.40 7.68 4.31
N HIS A 122 8.50 8.57 3.33
CA HIS A 122 7.61 9.72 3.14
C HIS A 122 6.45 9.45 2.18
N MET A 123 6.34 8.23 1.65
CA MET A 123 5.26 7.88 0.73
C MET A 123 4.10 7.26 1.50
N LEU A 124 2.89 7.76 1.30
CA LEU A 124 1.67 7.15 1.81
C LEU A 124 1.18 6.12 0.79
N ASN A 125 1.38 4.84 1.09
CA ASN A 125 0.90 3.75 0.26
C ASN A 125 -0.60 3.54 0.45
N PHE A 126 -1.30 3.15 -0.60
CA PHE A 126 -2.73 2.84 -0.56
C PHE A 126 -3.12 1.97 -1.76
N LEU A 127 -4.25 1.29 -1.67
CA LEU A 127 -4.85 0.53 -2.77
C LEU A 127 -6.21 1.09 -3.18
N GLU A 128 -6.89 1.79 -2.28
CA GLU A 128 -8.18 2.41 -2.50
C GLU A 128 -8.23 3.80 -1.86
N ASN A 129 -9.01 4.70 -2.46
CA ASN A 129 -9.39 5.98 -1.89
C ASN A 129 -10.71 6.46 -2.51
N HIS A 130 -11.13 7.68 -2.21
CA HIS A 130 -12.39 8.25 -2.70
C HIS A 130 -12.38 8.61 -4.21
N ASP A 131 -11.20 8.68 -4.83
CA ASP A 131 -11.04 8.99 -6.26
C ASP A 131 -10.79 7.74 -7.11
N GLU A 132 -10.33 6.65 -6.50
CA GLU A 132 -9.97 5.42 -7.19
C GLU A 132 -11.09 4.37 -7.10
N GLN A 133 -11.12 3.49 -8.08
CA GLN A 133 -12.05 2.36 -8.08
C GLN A 133 -11.75 1.40 -6.94
N ARG A 134 -12.79 0.84 -6.33
CA ARG A 134 -12.64 -0.24 -5.37
C ARG A 134 -11.90 -1.40 -5.99
N PHE A 135 -10.97 -1.98 -5.26
CA PHE A 135 -10.15 -3.08 -5.77
C PHE A 135 -11.01 -4.28 -6.19
N ALA A 136 -11.99 -4.63 -5.37
CA ALA A 136 -12.90 -5.74 -5.65
C ALA A 136 -13.96 -5.46 -6.73
N SER A 137 -14.02 -4.23 -7.26
CA SER A 137 -14.99 -3.88 -8.31
C SER A 137 -14.74 -4.61 -9.63
N GLU A 138 -15.77 -4.71 -10.46
CA GLU A 138 -15.65 -5.27 -11.82
C GLU A 138 -14.74 -4.42 -12.73
N PHE A 139 -14.45 -3.18 -12.34
CA PHE A 139 -13.64 -2.24 -13.10
C PHE A 139 -12.15 -2.28 -12.71
N PHE A 140 -11.78 -3.09 -11.71
CA PHE A 140 -10.40 -3.26 -11.31
C PHE A 140 -10.04 -4.75 -11.12
N GLY A 141 -9.89 -5.22 -9.87
CA GLY A 141 -9.46 -6.59 -9.55
C GLY A 141 -10.53 -7.66 -9.72
N LYS A 142 -11.81 -7.26 -9.75
CA LYS A 142 -13.01 -8.11 -9.88
C LYS A 142 -13.27 -9.07 -8.71
N GLN A 143 -12.27 -9.32 -7.88
CA GLN A 143 -12.34 -10.23 -6.74
C GLN A 143 -11.54 -9.66 -5.57
N ALA A 144 -12.12 -9.66 -4.39
CA ALA A 144 -11.48 -9.14 -3.18
C ALA A 144 -10.13 -9.83 -2.86
N GLN A 145 -10.02 -11.14 -3.10
CA GLN A 145 -8.80 -11.91 -2.83
C GLN A 145 -7.59 -11.43 -3.64
N LYS A 146 -7.80 -10.85 -4.80
CA LYS A 146 -6.71 -10.28 -5.62
C LYS A 146 -6.04 -9.07 -4.97
N THR A 147 -6.65 -8.49 -3.95
CA THR A 147 -6.06 -7.41 -3.15
C THR A 147 -4.84 -7.87 -2.35
N LEU A 148 -4.73 -9.17 -2.03
CA LEU A 148 -3.70 -9.65 -1.10
C LEU A 148 -2.28 -9.48 -1.64
N ALA A 149 -2.01 -9.80 -2.90
CA ALA A 149 -0.67 -9.61 -3.47
C ALA A 149 -0.21 -8.13 -3.43
N PRO A 150 -0.97 -7.16 -3.97
CA PRO A 150 -0.60 -5.75 -3.84
C PRO A 150 -0.61 -5.23 -2.40
N LEU A 151 -1.45 -5.77 -1.51
CA LEU A 151 -1.45 -5.44 -0.09
C LEU A 151 -0.13 -5.84 0.57
N PHE A 152 0.38 -7.04 0.31
CA PHE A 152 1.67 -7.49 0.84
C PHE A 152 2.82 -6.58 0.40
N VAL A 153 2.85 -6.16 -0.85
CA VAL A 153 3.84 -5.19 -1.32
C VAL A 153 3.68 -3.86 -0.60
N SER A 154 2.47 -3.32 -0.53
CA SER A 154 2.20 -2.01 0.07
C SER A 154 2.50 -1.94 1.56
N LEU A 155 2.29 -3.05 2.29
CA LEU A 155 2.53 -3.14 3.73
C LEU A 155 3.98 -3.46 4.10
N TYR A 156 4.66 -4.29 3.29
CA TYR A 156 5.91 -4.92 3.74
C TYR A 156 7.16 -4.43 3.03
N LEU A 157 7.03 -3.75 1.87
CA LEU A 157 8.19 -3.38 1.06
C LEU A 157 9.13 -2.38 1.75
N ASN A 158 8.57 -1.45 2.51
CA ASN A 158 9.32 -0.40 3.20
C ASN A 158 8.62 0.05 4.49
N THR A 159 9.14 1.06 5.15
CA THR A 159 8.58 1.63 6.39
C THR A 159 7.49 2.68 6.15
N ALA A 160 7.05 2.86 4.91
CA ALA A 160 6.02 3.83 4.56
C ALA A 160 4.68 3.46 5.22
N PRO A 161 3.89 4.44 5.67
CA PRO A 161 2.55 4.18 6.16
C PRO A 161 1.61 3.70 5.05
N PHE A 162 0.60 2.93 5.43
CA PHE A 162 -0.44 2.44 4.54
C PHE A 162 -1.80 2.99 4.95
N MET A 163 -2.51 3.59 4.00
CA MET A 163 -3.86 4.10 4.20
C MET A 163 -4.89 3.04 3.79
N ILE A 164 -5.75 2.67 4.71
CA ILE A 164 -6.88 1.77 4.47
C ILE A 164 -8.12 2.62 4.19
N TYR A 165 -8.75 2.41 3.03
CA TYR A 165 -10.02 3.04 2.73
C TYR A 165 -11.16 2.19 3.33
N PHE A 166 -12.16 2.83 3.94
CA PHE A 166 -13.23 2.14 4.67
C PHE A 166 -13.92 1.08 3.79
N GLY A 167 -14.01 -0.17 4.29
CA GLY A 167 -14.60 -1.30 3.58
C GLY A 167 -13.61 -2.10 2.72
N GLU A 168 -12.41 -1.62 2.50
CA GLU A 168 -11.35 -2.35 1.79
C GLU A 168 -11.08 -3.70 2.45
N GLU A 169 -11.06 -3.74 3.78
CA GLU A 169 -10.83 -4.91 4.61
C GLU A 169 -11.90 -6.01 4.48
N VAL A 170 -13.04 -5.71 3.92
CA VAL A 170 -14.13 -6.68 3.63
C VAL A 170 -14.38 -6.84 2.13
N GLY A 171 -13.54 -6.23 1.29
CA GLY A 171 -13.65 -6.31 -0.15
C GLY A 171 -14.88 -5.59 -0.70
N GLU A 172 -15.15 -4.37 -0.23
CA GLU A 172 -16.19 -3.52 -0.80
C GLU A 172 -15.93 -3.31 -2.29
N CYS A 173 -16.96 -3.48 -3.12
CA CYS A 173 -16.83 -3.43 -4.58
C CYS A 173 -17.38 -2.15 -5.23
N GLY A 174 -17.78 -1.19 -4.42
CA GLY A 174 -18.43 0.03 -4.91
C GLY A 174 -19.93 -0.17 -5.16
N MET A 175 -20.61 0.92 -5.42
CA MET A 175 -22.07 0.93 -5.58
C MET A 175 -22.46 1.14 -7.04
N ASP A 176 -23.74 0.86 -7.33
CA ASP A 176 -24.18 0.79 -8.72
C ASP A 176 -24.20 2.13 -9.47
N GLU A 177 -24.34 3.28 -8.78
CA GLU A 177 -24.47 4.58 -9.44
C GLU A 177 -23.70 5.72 -8.75
N GLU A 178 -22.65 5.41 -8.01
CA GLU A 178 -21.94 6.37 -7.13
C GLU A 178 -20.55 6.78 -7.60
N GLY A 179 -20.19 6.46 -8.83
CA GLY A 179 -18.97 6.94 -9.45
C GLY A 179 -19.11 8.37 -9.98
N PHE A 180 -18.02 8.95 -10.42
CA PHE A 180 -18.03 10.27 -11.08
C PHE A 180 -18.84 10.29 -12.38
N SER A 181 -19.07 9.15 -12.98
CA SER A 181 -19.79 8.97 -14.25
C SER A 181 -20.87 7.90 -14.15
N GLY A 182 -21.51 7.72 -12.99
CA GLY A 182 -22.45 6.64 -12.72
C GLY A 182 -21.75 5.41 -12.17
N ARG A 183 -22.08 4.22 -12.66
CA ARG A 183 -21.50 2.96 -12.21
C ARG A 183 -20.08 2.78 -12.74
N ASP A 184 -19.07 3.06 -11.92
CA ASP A 184 -17.65 2.95 -12.29
C ASP A 184 -16.77 2.28 -11.23
N GLY A 185 -17.36 1.66 -10.20
CA GLY A 185 -16.64 0.93 -9.15
C GLY A 185 -16.05 1.80 -8.04
N ARG A 186 -16.41 3.08 -8.00
CA ARG A 186 -15.97 4.00 -6.93
C ARG A 186 -16.97 4.02 -5.77
N THR A 187 -16.49 4.40 -4.61
CA THR A 187 -17.32 4.88 -3.49
C THR A 187 -16.81 6.25 -3.12
N THR A 188 -17.51 7.30 -3.55
CA THR A 188 -17.10 8.67 -3.32
C THR A 188 -17.38 9.11 -1.88
N ILE A 189 -16.86 10.27 -1.50
CA ILE A 189 -17.14 10.88 -0.19
C ILE A 189 -18.61 11.34 -0.02
N PHE A 190 -19.41 11.31 -1.09
CA PHE A 190 -20.78 11.79 -1.09
C PHE A 190 -21.81 10.66 -0.88
N ASP A 191 -21.46 9.41 -1.13
CA ASP A 191 -22.40 8.29 -1.30
C ASP A 191 -22.02 7.03 -0.52
N TRP A 192 -21.74 7.16 0.76
CA TRP A 192 -21.27 6.06 1.61
C TRP A 192 -22.35 5.41 2.50
N TRP A 193 -23.60 5.88 2.45
CA TRP A 193 -24.69 5.36 3.28
C TRP A 193 -25.26 4.02 2.82
N SER A 194 -25.07 3.63 1.58
CA SER A 194 -25.64 2.41 1.02
C SER A 194 -24.65 1.23 0.96
N VAL A 195 -23.46 1.36 1.52
CA VAL A 195 -22.40 0.36 1.49
C VAL A 195 -22.77 -0.87 2.31
N GLY A 196 -23.26 -1.91 1.64
CA GLY A 196 -23.81 -3.11 2.29
C GLY A 196 -22.78 -3.91 3.08
N SER A 197 -21.54 -4.03 2.60
CA SER A 197 -20.44 -4.73 3.28
C SER A 197 -20.08 -4.06 4.60
N ILE A 198 -20.03 -2.72 4.64
CA ILE A 198 -19.74 -1.94 5.85
C ILE A 198 -20.86 -2.09 6.89
N ARG A 199 -22.13 -2.15 6.45
CA ARG A 199 -23.24 -2.43 7.37
C ARG A 199 -23.11 -3.81 8.02
N ARG A 200 -22.64 -4.81 7.27
CA ARG A 200 -22.36 -6.16 7.80
C ARG A 200 -21.16 -6.15 8.74
N LEU A 201 -20.08 -5.49 8.35
CA LEU A 201 -18.89 -5.33 9.20
C LEU A 201 -19.23 -4.66 10.52
N ARG A 202 -20.05 -3.60 10.50
CA ARG A 202 -20.52 -2.93 11.72
C ARG A 202 -21.21 -3.89 12.70
N LYS A 203 -22.02 -4.81 12.20
CA LYS A 203 -22.66 -5.83 13.06
C LYS A 203 -21.62 -6.74 13.72
N VAL A 204 -20.60 -7.16 12.96
CA VAL A 204 -19.50 -7.98 13.47
C VAL A 204 -18.67 -7.22 14.53
N ILE A 205 -18.41 -5.95 14.31
CA ILE A 205 -17.70 -5.11 15.29
C ILE A 205 -18.52 -4.98 16.58
N HIS A 206 -19.81 -4.70 16.48
CA HIS A 206 -20.70 -4.57 17.64
C HIS A 206 -20.86 -5.88 18.42
N SER A 207 -20.82 -7.03 17.75
CA SER A 207 -20.88 -8.35 18.40
C SER A 207 -19.57 -8.77 19.08
N GLY A 208 -18.46 -8.11 18.78
CA GLY A 208 -17.12 -8.45 19.24
C GLY A 208 -16.49 -9.68 18.57
N GLU A 209 -17.19 -10.33 17.63
CA GLU A 209 -16.73 -11.56 16.98
C GLU A 209 -15.48 -11.37 16.08
N TYR A 210 -15.15 -10.12 15.70
CA TYR A 210 -13.93 -9.80 14.95
C TYR A 210 -12.63 -10.11 15.71
N LYS A 211 -12.69 -10.25 17.04
CA LYS A 211 -11.49 -10.43 17.88
C LYS A 211 -10.80 -11.77 17.63
N GLU A 212 -11.57 -12.81 17.35
CA GLU A 212 -11.04 -14.17 17.19
C GLU A 212 -10.67 -14.53 15.75
N LEU A 213 -11.07 -13.73 14.76
CA LEU A 213 -10.84 -13.95 13.32
C LEU A 213 -11.23 -15.37 12.86
N LYS A 214 -12.32 -15.93 13.40
CA LYS A 214 -12.85 -17.23 12.98
C LYS A 214 -13.95 -17.07 11.94
N ARG A 215 -13.75 -17.63 10.74
CA ARG A 215 -14.66 -17.53 9.58
C ARG A 215 -16.12 -17.83 9.98
N SER A 216 -16.36 -18.95 10.66
CA SER A 216 -17.72 -19.35 11.05
C SER A 216 -18.41 -18.35 11.98
N ARG A 217 -17.66 -17.68 12.87
CA ARG A 217 -18.19 -16.66 13.76
C ARG A 217 -18.48 -15.36 13.01
N LEU A 218 -17.58 -14.94 12.14
CA LEU A 218 -17.75 -13.74 11.31
C LEU A 218 -18.97 -13.86 10.39
N VAL A 219 -19.15 -15.02 9.76
CA VAL A 219 -20.32 -15.30 8.91
C VAL A 219 -21.61 -15.32 9.74
N LYS A 220 -21.60 -15.98 10.91
CA LYS A 220 -22.75 -15.99 11.84
C LYS A 220 -23.12 -14.58 12.32
N ALA A 221 -22.13 -13.71 12.52
CA ALA A 221 -22.33 -12.32 12.93
C ALA A 221 -22.81 -11.40 11.79
N GLY A 222 -22.73 -11.85 10.53
CA GLY A 222 -23.37 -11.18 9.41
C GLY A 222 -22.53 -10.94 8.16
N LEU A 223 -21.22 -11.25 8.13
CA LEU A 223 -20.43 -11.17 6.89
C LEU A 223 -20.84 -12.29 5.92
N LYS A 224 -20.72 -12.02 4.63
CA LYS A 224 -20.71 -13.07 3.61
C LYS A 224 -19.43 -13.91 3.76
N GLU A 225 -19.43 -15.13 3.23
CA GLU A 225 -18.25 -16.02 3.29
C GLU A 225 -16.99 -15.36 2.68
N SER A 226 -17.12 -14.79 1.48
CA SER A 226 -16.03 -14.10 0.81
C SER A 226 -15.53 -12.86 1.57
N GLU A 227 -16.44 -12.13 2.24
CA GLU A 227 -16.10 -10.98 3.07
C GLU A 227 -15.33 -11.42 4.34
N ALA A 228 -15.73 -12.55 4.94
CA ALA A 228 -15.05 -13.11 6.10
C ALA A 228 -13.63 -13.60 5.74
N ASP A 229 -13.47 -14.24 4.60
CA ASP A 229 -12.18 -14.74 4.13
C ASP A 229 -11.18 -13.60 3.88
N ILE A 230 -11.59 -12.55 3.18
CA ILE A 230 -10.72 -11.40 2.94
C ILE A 230 -10.46 -10.63 4.25
N PHE A 231 -11.47 -10.43 5.10
CA PHE A 231 -11.33 -9.76 6.38
C PHE A 231 -10.28 -10.40 7.29
N ILE A 232 -10.26 -11.74 7.35
CA ILE A 232 -9.28 -12.49 8.14
C ILE A 232 -7.87 -12.23 7.60
N ARG A 233 -7.66 -12.46 6.31
CA ARG A 233 -6.34 -12.31 5.68
C ARG A 233 -5.83 -10.88 5.74
N PHE A 234 -6.67 -9.91 5.40
CA PHE A 234 -6.34 -8.49 5.44
C PHE A 234 -5.97 -8.06 6.87
N THR A 235 -6.79 -8.41 7.85
CA THR A 235 -6.53 -8.08 9.26
C THR A 235 -5.24 -8.71 9.77
N GLN A 236 -4.96 -9.97 9.41
CA GLN A 236 -3.72 -10.65 9.77
C GLN A 236 -2.51 -9.93 9.17
N ALA A 237 -2.57 -9.58 7.88
CA ALA A 237 -1.49 -8.88 7.19
C ALA A 237 -1.21 -7.50 7.84
N VAL A 238 -2.25 -6.71 8.08
CA VAL A 238 -2.10 -5.38 8.72
C VAL A 238 -1.58 -5.49 10.15
N ARG A 239 -2.10 -6.44 10.94
CA ARG A 239 -1.62 -6.67 12.32
C ARG A 239 -0.16 -7.09 12.35
N PHE A 240 0.26 -7.96 11.45
CA PHE A 240 1.65 -8.35 11.33
C PHE A 240 2.51 -7.14 10.98
N ALA A 241 2.17 -6.41 9.91
CA ALA A 241 2.91 -5.22 9.48
C ALA A 241 3.06 -4.18 10.59
N SER A 242 2.00 -3.94 11.38
CA SER A 242 2.00 -2.93 12.43
C SER A 242 2.85 -3.29 13.66
N ASN A 243 3.13 -4.58 13.87
CA ASN A 243 3.78 -5.06 15.10
C ASN A 243 5.19 -5.62 14.85
N ASP A 244 5.53 -5.96 13.62
CA ASP A 244 6.83 -6.55 13.32
C ASP A 244 7.90 -5.47 13.13
N PRO A 245 9.02 -5.53 13.88
CA PRO A 245 10.07 -4.52 13.79
C PRO A 245 10.82 -4.54 12.46
N ALA A 246 10.96 -5.69 11.79
CA ALA A 246 11.57 -5.74 10.47
C ALA A 246 10.75 -4.97 9.43
N ILE A 247 9.42 -4.89 9.61
CA ILE A 247 8.54 -4.10 8.74
C ILE A 247 8.55 -2.62 9.14
N THR A 248 8.36 -2.33 10.43
CA THR A 248 8.16 -0.94 10.89
C THR A 248 9.44 -0.11 10.96
N LYS A 249 10.61 -0.76 11.07
CA LYS A 249 11.90 -0.08 11.27
C LYS A 249 13.01 -0.59 10.35
N GLY A 250 12.81 -1.76 9.73
CA GLY A 250 13.86 -2.48 9.02
C GLY A 250 14.21 -1.91 7.65
N THR A 251 15.30 -2.42 7.11
CA THR A 251 15.77 -2.18 5.75
C THR A 251 15.21 -3.21 4.79
N THR A 252 15.24 -2.91 3.51
CA THR A 252 14.75 -3.79 2.43
C THR A 252 15.88 -4.20 1.52
N TYR A 253 15.90 -5.48 1.13
CA TYR A 253 16.78 -5.98 0.09
C TYR A 253 15.99 -6.71 -0.98
N ASP A 254 16.04 -6.23 -2.23
CA ASP A 254 15.36 -6.85 -3.37
C ASP A 254 16.10 -8.12 -3.83
N LEU A 255 15.42 -9.26 -3.83
CA LEU A 255 15.94 -10.55 -4.26
C LEU A 255 15.54 -10.93 -5.70
N CYS A 256 14.74 -10.09 -6.40
CA CYS A 256 14.24 -10.45 -7.73
C CYS A 256 15.35 -10.64 -8.75
N TYR A 257 16.38 -9.80 -8.73
CA TYR A 257 17.47 -9.83 -9.69
C TYR A 257 18.29 -11.14 -9.63
N CYS A 258 18.54 -11.66 -8.42
CA CYS A 258 19.31 -12.89 -8.24
C CYS A 258 18.48 -14.17 -8.45
N ASN A 259 17.15 -14.05 -8.48
CA ASN A 259 16.21 -15.13 -8.70
C ASN A 259 15.57 -15.13 -10.10
N ALA A 260 15.99 -14.24 -11.00
CA ALA A 260 15.37 -14.08 -12.32
C ALA A 260 15.35 -15.34 -13.18
N SER A 261 16.29 -16.29 -12.93
CA SER A 261 16.37 -17.59 -13.60
C SER A 261 16.10 -18.77 -12.65
N ALA A 262 15.60 -18.51 -11.45
CA ALA A 262 15.30 -19.55 -10.47
C ALA A 262 14.11 -20.40 -10.90
N ASP A 263 14.14 -21.69 -10.52
CA ASP A 263 13.05 -22.62 -10.82
C ASP A 263 11.74 -22.16 -10.14
N GLY A 264 10.67 -22.10 -10.92
CA GLY A 264 9.37 -21.63 -10.49
C GLY A 264 9.24 -20.11 -10.31
N PHE A 265 10.30 -19.33 -10.48
CA PHE A 265 10.23 -17.86 -10.38
C PHE A 265 9.92 -17.21 -11.74
N ASN A 266 8.90 -16.37 -11.78
CA ASN A 266 8.54 -15.55 -12.92
C ASN A 266 8.77 -14.06 -12.58
N LYS A 267 9.79 -13.46 -13.20
CA LYS A 267 10.19 -12.06 -12.97
C LYS A 267 9.11 -11.01 -13.27
N ASP A 268 8.07 -11.39 -14.01
CA ASP A 268 6.98 -10.49 -14.37
C ASP A 268 5.75 -10.67 -13.47
N ARG A 269 5.71 -11.73 -12.64
CA ARG A 269 4.58 -12.07 -11.78
C ARG A 269 4.94 -12.33 -10.32
N HIS A 270 6.21 -12.50 -10.01
CA HIS A 270 6.65 -12.71 -8.64
C HIS A 270 7.53 -11.56 -8.18
N PHE A 271 7.35 -11.18 -6.92
CA PHE A 271 8.19 -10.19 -6.26
C PHE A 271 8.67 -10.74 -4.93
N VAL A 272 9.99 -10.74 -4.72
CA VAL A 272 10.61 -11.33 -3.53
C VAL A 272 11.66 -10.39 -2.96
N PHE A 273 11.66 -10.25 -1.64
CA PHE A 273 12.57 -9.34 -0.94
C PHE A 273 12.79 -9.77 0.50
N LEU A 274 13.87 -9.28 1.11
CA LEU A 274 14.14 -9.39 2.54
C LEU A 274 13.74 -8.10 3.25
N ARG A 275 13.34 -8.27 4.50
CA ARG A 275 13.25 -7.20 5.50
C ARG A 275 14.10 -7.60 6.69
N ASP A 276 14.89 -6.68 7.24
CA ASP A 276 15.69 -6.96 8.44
C ASP A 276 15.72 -5.79 9.39
N PHE A 277 15.64 -6.11 10.67
CA PHE A 277 15.88 -5.18 11.78
C PHE A 277 16.50 -5.94 12.95
N GLU A 278 17.72 -5.56 13.34
CA GLU A 278 18.42 -6.13 14.52
C GLU A 278 18.43 -7.67 14.51
N GLU A 279 18.89 -8.29 13.40
CA GLU A 279 18.99 -9.75 13.21
C GLU A 279 17.62 -10.47 13.11
N HIS A 280 16.51 -9.74 13.05
CA HIS A 280 15.20 -10.29 12.75
C HIS A 280 14.90 -10.13 11.26
N THR A 281 15.19 -11.21 10.51
CA THR A 281 15.08 -11.22 9.04
C THR A 281 13.82 -11.93 8.59
N LEU A 282 13.08 -11.29 7.68
CA LEU A 282 11.91 -11.85 7.01
C LEU A 282 12.19 -12.01 5.51
N LEU A 283 11.81 -13.14 4.95
CA LEU A 283 11.67 -13.35 3.51
C LEU A 283 10.21 -13.16 3.11
N VAL A 284 9.94 -12.15 2.29
CA VAL A 284 8.60 -11.88 1.77
C VAL A 284 8.55 -12.30 0.30
N ALA A 285 7.60 -13.15 -0.04
CA ALA A 285 7.38 -13.62 -1.41
C ALA A 285 5.93 -13.31 -1.83
N VAL A 286 5.76 -12.66 -2.98
CA VAL A 286 4.46 -12.23 -3.50
C VAL A 286 4.22 -12.79 -4.89
N ASN A 287 3.02 -13.32 -5.12
CA ASN A 287 2.59 -13.96 -6.35
C ASN A 287 1.41 -13.21 -6.99
N PHE A 288 1.65 -12.56 -8.12
CA PHE A 288 0.63 -11.87 -8.93
C PHE A 288 0.07 -12.76 -10.05
N SER A 289 0.35 -14.05 -10.07
CA SER A 289 -0.23 -14.99 -11.05
C SER A 289 -1.57 -15.54 -10.56
N ASP A 290 -2.36 -16.10 -11.49
CA ASP A 290 -3.65 -16.73 -11.18
C ASP A 290 -3.53 -18.20 -10.77
N CYS A 291 -2.30 -18.70 -10.59
CA CYS A 291 -2.03 -20.06 -10.12
C CYS A 291 -1.09 -20.05 -8.92
N THR A 292 -1.16 -21.11 -8.12
CA THR A 292 -0.18 -21.35 -7.05
C THR A 292 1.20 -21.52 -7.66
N SER A 293 2.18 -20.82 -7.10
CA SER A 293 3.57 -20.88 -7.54
C SER A 293 4.46 -21.41 -6.43
N THR A 294 5.30 -22.41 -6.77
CA THR A 294 6.37 -22.88 -5.88
C THR A 294 7.69 -22.41 -6.46
N MET A 295 8.36 -21.54 -5.74
CA MET A 295 9.61 -20.89 -6.17
C MET A 295 10.78 -21.44 -5.36
N LYS A 296 11.86 -21.76 -6.05
CA LYS A 296 13.14 -22.14 -5.42
C LYS A 296 14.04 -20.91 -5.33
N LEU A 297 13.92 -20.17 -4.25
CA LEU A 297 14.59 -18.89 -4.06
C LEU A 297 16.00 -19.04 -3.49
N SER A 298 16.94 -18.28 -4.01
CA SER A 298 18.29 -18.15 -3.48
C SER A 298 18.48 -16.81 -2.80
N ILE A 299 19.12 -16.82 -1.62
CA ILE A 299 19.55 -15.61 -0.92
C ILE A 299 21.09 -15.58 -1.02
N PRO A 300 21.66 -14.64 -1.80
CA PRO A 300 23.11 -14.58 -1.99
C PRO A 300 23.81 -14.04 -0.73
N GLU A 301 25.05 -14.47 -0.50
CA GLU A 301 25.88 -14.09 0.66
C GLU A 301 25.98 -12.57 0.81
N HIS A 302 26.20 -11.85 -0.30
CA HIS A 302 26.32 -10.39 -0.25
C HIS A 302 25.01 -9.66 0.16
N ALA A 303 23.85 -10.34 0.14
CA ALA A 303 22.63 -9.75 0.69
C ALA A 303 22.72 -9.61 2.22
N PHE A 304 23.26 -10.62 2.88
CA PHE A 304 23.51 -10.59 4.32
C PHE A 304 24.59 -9.57 4.68
N GLU A 305 25.67 -9.50 3.90
CA GLU A 305 26.73 -8.50 4.09
C GLU A 305 26.17 -7.08 3.94
N TRP A 306 25.39 -6.81 2.91
CA TRP A 306 24.80 -5.49 2.65
C TRP A 306 23.80 -5.07 3.73
N MET A 307 23.05 -6.03 4.26
CA MET A 307 22.08 -5.78 5.35
C MET A 307 22.72 -5.81 6.75
N GLU A 308 24.04 -6.03 6.84
CA GLU A 308 24.78 -6.16 8.08
C GLU A 308 24.24 -7.28 9.01
N ILE A 309 23.67 -8.33 8.41
CA ILE A 309 23.16 -9.48 9.14
C ILE A 309 24.32 -10.40 9.52
N PRO A 310 24.56 -10.69 10.81
CA PRO A 310 25.63 -11.60 11.22
C PRO A 310 25.47 -12.98 10.61
N GLN A 311 26.51 -13.48 9.98
CA GLN A 311 26.58 -14.85 9.50
C GLN A 311 26.67 -15.80 10.67
N THR A 312 25.57 -16.27 11.19
CA THR A 312 25.55 -17.37 12.14
C THR A 312 25.75 -18.70 11.41
N ALA A 313 26.26 -19.71 12.10
CA ALA A 313 26.53 -21.04 11.51
C ALA A 313 25.30 -21.72 10.85
N ALA A 314 24.10 -21.21 11.11
CA ALA A 314 22.84 -21.67 10.51
C ALA A 314 22.55 -21.07 9.11
N LEU A 315 23.22 -19.99 8.73
CA LEU A 315 23.05 -19.28 7.46
C LEU A 315 24.27 -19.44 6.55
N ASN A 316 24.98 -20.56 6.64
CA ASN A 316 26.13 -20.84 5.80
C ASN A 316 25.69 -20.95 4.34
N THR A 317 26.17 -20.02 3.51
CA THR A 317 26.29 -20.02 2.06
C THR A 317 25.04 -20.31 1.26
N ALA A 318 24.63 -19.38 0.41
CA ALA A 318 23.62 -19.50 -0.64
C ALA A 318 22.40 -20.32 -0.20
N THR A 319 21.67 -19.83 0.81
CA THR A 319 20.47 -20.50 1.31
C THR A 319 19.43 -20.58 0.21
N VAL A 320 19.07 -21.81 -0.17
CA VAL A 320 17.99 -22.06 -1.13
C VAL A 320 16.73 -22.42 -0.34
N ILE A 321 15.68 -21.67 -0.54
CA ILE A 321 14.41 -21.83 0.17
C ILE A 321 13.30 -22.11 -0.85
N ASN A 322 12.52 -23.19 -0.62
CA ASN A 322 11.31 -23.44 -1.40
C ASN A 322 10.12 -22.70 -0.76
N VAL A 323 9.52 -21.79 -1.51
CA VAL A 323 8.37 -21.00 -1.06
C VAL A 323 7.19 -21.28 -1.98
N THR A 324 6.05 -21.66 -1.39
CA THR A 324 4.80 -21.86 -2.14
C THR A 324 3.83 -20.74 -1.78
N VAL A 325 3.39 -19.99 -2.78
CA VAL A 325 2.48 -18.86 -2.62
C VAL A 325 1.22 -19.09 -3.45
N PRO A 326 0.03 -18.99 -2.84
CA PRO A 326 -1.24 -19.07 -3.56
C PRO A 326 -1.40 -18.00 -4.64
N PRO A 327 -2.39 -18.14 -5.54
CA PRO A 327 -2.69 -17.11 -6.54
C PRO A 327 -2.98 -15.76 -5.89
N MET A 328 -2.42 -14.67 -6.43
CA MET A 328 -2.68 -13.30 -5.99
C MET A 328 -2.56 -13.12 -4.46
N ASP A 329 -1.54 -13.70 -3.84
CA ASP A 329 -1.29 -13.67 -2.39
C ASP A 329 0.20 -13.45 -2.11
N GLY A 330 0.55 -13.41 -0.82
CA GLY A 330 1.91 -13.33 -0.32
C GLY A 330 2.17 -14.34 0.81
N ALA A 331 3.45 -14.61 1.04
CA ALA A 331 3.97 -15.42 2.15
C ALA A 331 5.14 -14.68 2.83
N ILE A 332 5.31 -14.95 4.12
CA ILE A 332 6.42 -14.45 4.95
C ILE A 332 7.05 -15.65 5.65
#